data_bd3bfd14e777a9ea9d08a930203d4533
#
_entry.id   bd3bfd14e777a9ea9d08a930203d4533
#
_cell.length_a   1.000
_cell.length_b   1.000
_cell.length_c   1.000
_cell.angle_alpha   90.00
_cell.angle_beta   90.00
_cell.angle_gamma   90.00
#
_symmetry.space_group_name_H-M   'P 1'
#
loop_
_entity.id
_entity.type
_entity.pdbx_description
1 polymer ?
#
loop_
_entity_poly.entity_id
_entity_poly.type
_entity_poly.pdbx_seq_one_letter_code
_entity_poly.pdbx_strand_id
1 'polypeptide(L)'
;SEMCIRDSFPITPSTGIPQYFSTFVSNGQVDTEFVAVESEHSAMSACIGAEAAGARAMTATSANGLSFMWEMLYIASGSRLPIVMSLVNRAVSGPLNIHNDHSDAMGVRDAGWIMLFSENNQEAYDNLIMAHRIAENKDVLLPLMVCQDGFITSHSIENIELIEDEKVKEFVGKYKPEHYLLNAKEPMAIGPLDLQAYLFEHKYQQAEAMKKAKDVILKAVSYTHLTLPTNSLV
;
A
#
# COMPACT_ATOMS: atom_id res chain seq x y z
N SER A 1 -12.43 17.41 0.44
CA SER A 1 -12.23 16.39 -0.61
C SER A 1 -10.77 16.01 -0.61
N GLU A 2 -10.48 14.77 -0.28
CA GLU A 2 -9.11 14.26 -0.36
C GLU A 2 -8.95 13.66 -1.75
N MET A 3 -8.13 14.26 -2.59
CA MET A 3 -7.74 13.64 -3.84
C MET A 3 -6.92 12.39 -3.50
N CYS A 4 -7.54 11.23 -3.67
CA CYS A 4 -6.84 9.97 -3.71
C CYS A 4 -6.69 9.58 -5.18
N ILE A 5 -5.49 9.26 -5.59
CA ILE A 5 -5.25 8.68 -6.91
C ILE A 5 -5.15 7.18 -6.74
N ARG A 6 -5.89 6.45 -7.56
CA ARG A 6 -5.76 5.02 -7.64
C ARG A 6 -5.42 4.60 -9.05
N ASP A 7 -4.21 4.09 -9.20
CA ASP A 7 -3.74 3.55 -10.45
C ASP A 7 -3.83 2.04 -10.44
N SER A 8 -4.25 1.46 -11.55
CA SER A 8 -4.34 0.02 -11.64
C SER A 8 -4.21 -0.47 -13.07
N PHE A 9 -3.48 -1.54 -13.20
CA PHE A 9 -3.48 -2.43 -14.35
C PHE A 9 -4.03 -3.79 -13.90
N PRO A 10 -5.08 -4.34 -14.57
CA PRO A 10 -5.75 -5.55 -14.10
C PRO A 10 -4.85 -6.77 -14.29
N ILE A 11 -4.61 -7.49 -13.21
CA ILE A 11 -3.90 -8.78 -13.20
C ILE A 11 -4.59 -9.78 -12.27
N THR A 12 -4.80 -11.01 -12.73
CA THR A 12 -5.41 -12.09 -11.93
C THR A 12 -4.47 -12.51 -10.79
N PRO A 13 -4.95 -12.68 -9.53
CA PRO A 13 -6.34 -12.61 -9.08
C PRO A 13 -6.77 -11.27 -8.49
N SER A 14 -6.02 -10.18 -8.66
CA SER A 14 -6.37 -8.87 -8.10
C SER A 14 -7.38 -8.07 -8.92
N THR A 15 -7.80 -8.56 -10.09
CA THR A 15 -8.63 -7.83 -11.07
C THR A 15 -9.93 -7.25 -10.49
N GLY A 16 -10.56 -7.95 -9.54
CA GLY A 16 -11.79 -7.47 -8.90
C GLY A 16 -11.62 -6.13 -8.17
N ILE A 17 -10.45 -5.88 -7.60
CA ILE A 17 -10.18 -4.66 -6.83
C ILE A 17 -10.29 -3.39 -7.71
N PRO A 18 -9.57 -3.27 -8.85
CA PRO A 18 -9.70 -2.10 -9.72
C PRO A 18 -11.10 -1.99 -10.37
N GLN A 19 -11.74 -3.13 -10.70
CA GLN A 19 -13.07 -3.12 -11.29
C GLN A 19 -14.14 -2.54 -10.36
N TYR A 20 -14.22 -3.02 -9.11
CA TYR A 20 -15.15 -2.47 -8.13
C TYR A 20 -14.84 -1.02 -7.80
N PHE A 21 -13.57 -0.68 -7.67
CA PHE A 21 -13.18 0.68 -7.36
C PHE A 21 -13.56 1.66 -8.48
N SER A 22 -13.28 1.31 -9.75
CA SER A 22 -13.70 2.14 -10.89
C SER A 22 -15.21 2.33 -10.95
N THR A 23 -15.98 1.31 -10.55
CA THR A 23 -17.44 1.40 -10.43
C THR A 23 -17.86 2.40 -9.35
N PHE A 24 -17.21 2.39 -8.17
CA PHE A 24 -17.50 3.36 -7.11
C PHE A 24 -17.21 4.79 -7.54
N VAL A 25 -16.09 5.00 -8.25
CA VAL A 25 -15.75 6.32 -8.82
C VAL A 25 -16.77 6.76 -9.86
N SER A 26 -17.11 5.88 -10.82
CA SER A 26 -18.07 6.19 -11.91
C SER A 26 -19.47 6.50 -11.38
N ASN A 27 -19.86 5.88 -10.27
CA ASN A 27 -21.15 6.11 -9.60
C ASN A 27 -21.13 7.31 -8.66
N GLY A 28 -20.00 8.02 -8.53
CA GLY A 28 -19.87 9.16 -7.61
C GLY A 28 -19.92 8.81 -6.13
N GLN A 29 -19.66 7.53 -5.78
CA GLN A 29 -19.70 7.05 -4.40
C GLN A 29 -18.44 7.44 -3.63
N VAL A 30 -17.32 7.67 -4.35
CA VAL A 30 -16.05 8.12 -3.79
C VAL A 30 -15.51 9.29 -4.60
N ASP A 31 -14.93 10.28 -3.90
CA ASP A 31 -14.29 11.46 -4.49
C ASP A 31 -12.79 11.16 -4.69
N THR A 32 -12.49 10.38 -5.71
CA THR A 32 -11.15 9.86 -5.99
C THR A 32 -10.94 9.80 -7.50
N GLU A 33 -9.76 10.15 -7.96
CA GLU A 33 -9.37 9.93 -9.35
C GLU A 33 -8.98 8.46 -9.57
N PHE A 34 -9.53 7.85 -10.61
CA PHE A 34 -9.12 6.54 -11.09
C PHE A 34 -8.35 6.71 -12.39
N VAL A 35 -7.05 6.41 -12.36
CA VAL A 35 -6.17 6.54 -13.51
C VAL A 35 -5.90 5.16 -14.11
N ALA A 36 -6.41 4.92 -15.31
CA ALA A 36 -6.11 3.71 -16.06
C ALA A 36 -4.78 3.86 -16.79
N VAL A 37 -3.89 2.92 -16.60
CA VAL A 37 -2.54 2.93 -17.18
C VAL A 37 -2.29 1.67 -18.02
N GLU A 38 -1.24 1.68 -18.83
CA GLU A 38 -0.92 0.61 -19.75
C GLU A 38 -0.07 -0.52 -19.16
N SER A 39 0.45 -0.32 -17.94
CA SER A 39 1.29 -1.33 -17.28
C SER A 39 1.37 -1.12 -15.77
N GLU A 40 1.79 -2.16 -15.05
CA GLU A 40 2.02 -2.07 -13.59
C GLU A 40 3.16 -1.12 -13.25
N HIS A 41 4.19 -1.04 -14.08
CA HIS A 41 5.28 -0.09 -13.93
C HIS A 41 4.75 1.35 -13.97
N SER A 42 3.89 1.67 -14.95
CA SER A 42 3.24 2.99 -15.06
C SER A 42 2.32 3.27 -13.87
N ALA A 43 1.59 2.25 -13.37
CA ALA A 43 0.74 2.38 -12.18
C ALA A 43 1.54 2.83 -10.96
N MET A 44 2.65 2.16 -10.66
CA MET A 44 3.48 2.57 -9.53
C MET A 44 4.16 3.92 -9.75
N SER A 45 4.56 4.24 -11.00
CA SER A 45 5.14 5.54 -11.34
C SER A 45 4.15 6.69 -11.09
N ALA A 46 2.89 6.49 -11.44
CA ALA A 46 1.84 7.48 -11.21
C ALA A 46 1.51 7.62 -9.71
N CYS A 47 1.48 6.51 -8.94
CA CYS A 47 1.37 6.56 -7.48
C CYS A 47 2.51 7.36 -6.85
N ILE A 48 3.75 7.15 -7.28
CA ILE A 48 4.93 7.88 -6.80
C ILE A 48 4.78 9.38 -7.09
N GLY A 49 4.37 9.73 -8.32
CA GLY A 49 4.15 11.12 -8.71
C GLY A 49 3.04 11.79 -7.89
N ALA A 50 1.95 11.08 -7.64
CA ALA A 50 0.83 11.57 -6.84
C ALA A 50 1.21 11.82 -5.38
N GLU A 51 1.84 10.85 -4.73
CA GLU A 51 2.31 11.00 -3.34
C GLU A 51 3.37 12.10 -3.21
N ALA A 52 4.30 12.17 -4.15
CA ALA A 52 5.30 13.23 -4.19
C ALA A 52 4.66 14.61 -4.36
N ALA A 53 3.54 14.72 -5.08
CA ALA A 53 2.77 15.94 -5.22
C ALA A 53 1.91 16.30 -4.00
N GLY A 54 1.76 15.38 -3.04
CA GLY A 54 1.01 15.58 -1.81
C GLY A 54 -0.40 14.98 -1.80
N ALA A 55 -0.71 14.10 -2.75
CA ALA A 55 -1.95 13.34 -2.78
C ALA A 55 -1.75 11.93 -2.20
N ARG A 56 -2.77 11.39 -1.56
CA ARG A 56 -2.77 9.98 -1.12
C ARG A 56 -2.91 9.07 -2.34
N ALA A 57 -2.08 8.03 -2.45
CA ALA A 57 -2.11 7.09 -3.56
C ALA A 57 -2.18 5.64 -3.11
N MET A 58 -2.89 4.81 -3.90
CA MET A 58 -2.92 3.36 -3.69
C MET A 58 -2.99 2.62 -5.03
N THR A 59 -2.54 1.36 -5.01
CA THR A 59 -2.61 0.46 -6.17
C THR A 59 -2.92 -0.97 -5.74
N ALA A 60 -3.15 -1.85 -6.70
CA ALA A 60 -3.32 -3.29 -6.48
C ALA A 60 -2.64 -4.07 -7.59
N THR A 61 -1.98 -5.17 -7.23
CA THR A 61 -1.28 -6.03 -8.19
C THR A 61 -1.13 -7.46 -7.69
N SER A 62 -0.44 -8.29 -8.46
CA SER A 62 -0.12 -9.69 -8.17
C SER A 62 1.17 -10.09 -8.90
N ALA A 63 1.93 -11.02 -8.35
CA ALA A 63 2.99 -11.78 -9.02
C ALA A 63 3.86 -10.99 -10.03
N ASN A 64 3.68 -11.30 -11.32
CA ASN A 64 4.46 -10.68 -12.40
C ASN A 64 4.25 -9.18 -12.50
N GLY A 65 3.07 -8.65 -12.11
CA GLY A 65 2.84 -7.21 -12.03
C GLY A 65 3.72 -6.56 -10.96
N LEU A 66 3.87 -7.20 -9.79
CA LEU A 66 4.78 -6.74 -8.75
C LEU A 66 6.24 -6.80 -9.25
N SER A 67 6.62 -7.87 -9.95
CA SER A 67 7.96 -7.98 -10.53
C SER A 67 8.22 -6.92 -11.60
N PHE A 68 7.20 -6.55 -12.39
CA PHE A 68 7.34 -5.52 -13.42
C PHE A 68 7.50 -4.11 -12.85
N MET A 69 7.01 -3.83 -11.65
CA MET A 69 7.23 -2.55 -10.96
C MET A 69 8.42 -2.56 -9.99
N TRP A 70 9.30 -3.57 -10.05
CA TRP A 70 10.35 -3.83 -9.08
C TRP A 70 11.23 -2.63 -8.75
N GLU A 71 11.77 -1.91 -9.75
CA GLU A 71 12.60 -0.74 -9.51
C GLU A 71 11.83 0.40 -8.84
N MET A 72 10.54 0.55 -9.18
CA MET A 72 9.69 1.61 -8.65
C MET A 72 9.39 1.41 -7.17
N LEU A 73 9.42 0.16 -6.68
CA LEU A 73 9.27 -0.14 -5.25
C LEU A 73 10.41 0.46 -4.42
N TYR A 74 11.63 0.36 -4.91
CA TYR A 74 12.80 0.97 -4.25
C TYR A 74 12.76 2.49 -4.30
N ILE A 75 12.26 3.06 -5.39
CA ILE A 75 12.08 4.52 -5.51
C ILE A 75 11.04 5.01 -4.50
N ALA A 76 9.88 4.33 -4.38
CA ALA A 76 8.83 4.68 -3.45
C ALA A 76 9.33 4.66 -2.00
N SER A 77 9.99 3.59 -1.58
CA SER A 77 10.49 3.45 -0.21
C SER A 77 11.67 4.36 0.10
N GLY A 78 12.60 4.52 -0.85
CA GLY A 78 13.75 5.41 -0.72
C GLY A 78 13.35 6.89 -0.66
N SER A 79 12.30 7.27 -1.38
CA SER A 79 11.73 8.63 -1.35
C SER A 79 10.73 8.83 -0.20
N ARG A 80 10.52 7.83 0.66
CA ARG A 80 9.66 7.89 1.85
C ARG A 80 8.21 8.26 1.51
N LEU A 81 7.67 7.68 0.43
CA LEU A 81 6.31 7.90 -0.06
C LEU A 81 5.37 6.82 0.49
N PRO A 82 4.35 7.16 1.30
CA PRO A 82 3.52 6.21 2.03
C PRO A 82 2.41 5.58 1.16
N ILE A 83 2.76 5.05 0.02
CA ILE A 83 1.84 4.39 -0.91
C ILE A 83 1.31 3.10 -0.30
N VAL A 84 0.01 2.86 -0.39
CA VAL A 84 -0.63 1.60 0.01
C VAL A 84 -0.87 0.71 -1.20
N MET A 85 -0.49 -0.56 -1.10
CA MET A 85 -0.71 -1.56 -2.13
C MET A 85 -1.50 -2.75 -1.59
N SER A 86 -2.56 -3.16 -2.29
CA SER A 86 -3.18 -4.46 -2.09
C SER A 86 -2.48 -5.48 -2.99
N LEU A 87 -1.78 -6.43 -2.39
CA LEU A 87 -1.07 -7.49 -3.09
C LEU A 87 -1.82 -8.81 -2.94
N VAL A 88 -2.36 -9.32 -4.05
CA VAL A 88 -3.01 -10.62 -4.08
C VAL A 88 -1.99 -11.65 -4.54
N ASN A 89 -1.43 -12.39 -3.56
CA ASN A 89 -0.26 -13.24 -3.75
C ASN A 89 -0.52 -14.42 -4.67
N ARG A 90 0.35 -14.63 -5.62
CA ARG A 90 0.41 -15.82 -6.48
C ARG A 90 1.84 -16.06 -6.94
N ALA A 91 2.11 -17.27 -7.51
CA ALA A 91 3.42 -17.61 -8.05
C ALA A 91 3.85 -16.65 -9.17
N VAL A 92 5.11 -16.23 -9.12
CA VAL A 92 5.78 -15.58 -10.24
C VAL A 92 6.02 -16.62 -11.33
N SER A 93 5.77 -16.24 -12.59
CA SER A 93 5.83 -17.17 -13.73
C SER A 93 7.15 -17.90 -13.85
N GLY A 94 7.00 -19.19 -14.09
CA GLY A 94 7.98 -20.15 -14.44
C GLY A 94 8.06 -21.38 -13.54
N PRO A 95 6.97 -22.17 -13.34
CA PRO A 95 5.61 -22.16 -13.93
C PRO A 95 4.64 -21.21 -13.23
N LEU A 96 3.66 -20.72 -13.98
CA LEU A 96 2.58 -19.89 -13.43
C LEU A 96 1.60 -20.75 -12.62
N ASN A 97 1.28 -20.30 -11.42
CA ASN A 97 0.15 -20.77 -10.63
C ASN A 97 -0.64 -19.59 -10.09
N ILE A 98 -1.96 -19.58 -10.33
CA ILE A 98 -2.84 -18.49 -9.90
C ILE A 98 -3.31 -18.61 -8.45
N HIS A 99 -3.17 -19.79 -7.85
CA HIS A 99 -3.44 -20.00 -6.43
C HIS A 99 -2.27 -19.47 -5.60
N ASN A 100 -2.50 -19.32 -4.33
CA ASN A 100 -1.55 -18.70 -3.41
C ASN A 100 -0.11 -19.22 -3.55
N ASP A 101 0.81 -18.26 -3.58
CA ASP A 101 2.25 -18.47 -3.45
C ASP A 101 2.87 -17.11 -3.09
N HIS A 102 3.80 -17.10 -2.15
CA HIS A 102 4.42 -15.86 -1.66
C HIS A 102 5.73 -15.50 -2.37
N SER A 103 6.09 -16.16 -3.47
CA SER A 103 7.31 -15.85 -4.22
C SER A 103 7.34 -14.40 -4.74
N ASP A 104 6.19 -13.81 -5.01
CA ASP A 104 6.05 -12.41 -5.40
C ASP A 104 6.46 -11.47 -4.26
N ALA A 105 5.82 -11.56 -3.09
CA ALA A 105 6.15 -10.74 -1.93
C ALA A 105 7.59 -10.97 -1.46
N MET A 106 8.03 -12.23 -1.39
CA MET A 106 9.40 -12.58 -0.97
C MET A 106 10.46 -12.11 -1.96
N GLY A 107 10.13 -12.01 -3.26
CA GLY A 107 11.00 -11.45 -4.27
C GLY A 107 11.33 -9.97 -4.07
N VAL A 108 10.49 -9.25 -3.35
CA VAL A 108 10.63 -7.80 -3.08
C VAL A 108 10.81 -7.45 -1.61
N ARG A 109 11.08 -8.44 -0.74
CA ARG A 109 11.22 -8.25 0.71
C ARG A 109 12.26 -7.20 1.11
N ASP A 110 13.29 -7.00 0.28
CA ASP A 110 14.38 -6.05 0.54
C ASP A 110 14.09 -4.65 -0.05
N ALA A 111 12.91 -4.45 -0.68
CA ALA A 111 12.55 -3.17 -1.30
C ALA A 111 12.20 -2.05 -0.30
N GLY A 112 12.19 -2.35 1.01
CA GLY A 112 11.93 -1.35 2.05
C GLY A 112 10.44 -1.03 2.26
N TRP A 113 9.57 -1.95 1.88
CA TRP A 113 8.13 -1.90 2.12
C TRP A 113 7.75 -2.63 3.40
N ILE A 114 6.77 -2.13 4.12
CA ILE A 114 6.09 -2.87 5.19
C ILE A 114 5.16 -3.89 4.53
N MET A 115 5.13 -5.11 5.02
CA MET A 115 4.26 -6.17 4.49
C MET A 115 3.40 -6.71 5.63
N LEU A 116 2.07 -6.62 5.47
CA LEU A 116 1.08 -7.21 6.36
C LEU A 116 0.41 -8.36 5.64
N PHE A 117 0.52 -9.57 6.18
CA PHE A 117 -0.10 -10.78 5.62
C PHE A 117 -1.42 -11.03 6.33
N SER A 118 -2.48 -11.23 5.56
CA SER A 118 -3.84 -11.45 6.05
C SER A 118 -4.23 -12.91 5.88
N GLU A 119 -4.71 -13.56 6.94
CA GLU A 119 -5.09 -14.98 6.93
C GLU A 119 -6.52 -15.20 6.39
N ASN A 120 -7.37 -14.18 6.47
CA ASN A 120 -8.79 -14.24 6.10
C ASN A 120 -9.30 -12.90 5.55
N ASN A 121 -10.55 -12.86 5.09
CA ASN A 121 -11.13 -11.64 4.50
C ASN A 121 -11.32 -10.52 5.52
N GLN A 122 -11.61 -10.83 6.78
CA GLN A 122 -11.72 -9.81 7.82
C GLN A 122 -10.39 -9.12 8.05
N GLU A 123 -9.31 -9.87 8.16
CA GLU A 123 -7.97 -9.29 8.31
C GLU A 123 -7.55 -8.48 7.08
N ALA A 124 -7.87 -8.95 5.86
CA ALA A 124 -7.57 -8.19 4.65
C ALA A 124 -8.28 -6.82 4.66
N TYR A 125 -9.56 -6.78 5.06
CA TYR A 125 -10.32 -5.55 5.21
C TYR A 125 -9.71 -4.62 6.27
N ASP A 126 -9.45 -5.14 7.44
CA ASP A 126 -8.94 -4.39 8.59
C ASP A 126 -7.52 -3.87 8.32
N ASN A 127 -6.65 -4.71 7.75
CA ASN A 127 -5.28 -4.34 7.39
C ASN A 127 -5.25 -3.23 6.34
N LEU A 128 -6.18 -3.23 5.35
CA LEU A 128 -6.27 -2.14 4.36
C LEU A 128 -6.66 -0.81 5.00
N ILE A 129 -7.55 -0.81 5.99
CA ILE A 129 -7.91 0.40 6.74
C ILE A 129 -6.70 0.88 7.56
N MET A 130 -6.01 -0.02 8.26
CA MET A 130 -4.84 0.32 9.07
C MET A 130 -3.65 0.78 8.22
N ALA A 131 -3.51 0.26 7.00
CA ALA A 131 -2.36 0.50 6.14
C ALA A 131 -2.07 1.98 5.91
N HIS A 132 -3.09 2.78 5.63
CA HIS A 132 -2.92 4.23 5.45
C HIS A 132 -2.40 4.91 6.72
N ARG A 133 -3.00 4.61 7.87
CA ARG A 133 -2.59 5.20 9.14
C ARG A 133 -1.16 4.82 9.55
N ILE A 134 -0.74 3.60 9.22
CA ILE A 134 0.62 3.10 9.49
C ILE A 134 1.61 3.76 8.53
N ALA A 135 1.34 3.69 7.23
CA ALA A 135 2.24 4.21 6.20
C ALA A 135 2.45 5.74 6.32
N GLU A 136 1.37 6.48 6.56
CA GLU A 136 1.37 7.95 6.67
C GLU A 136 1.85 8.47 8.03
N ASN A 137 2.16 7.59 8.98
CA ASN A 137 2.66 8.02 10.28
C ASN A 137 4.01 8.74 10.10
N LYS A 138 4.14 9.95 10.66
CA LYS A 138 5.34 10.80 10.53
C LYS A 138 6.64 10.14 10.94
N ASP A 139 6.59 9.19 11.87
CA ASP A 139 7.77 8.44 12.32
C ASP A 139 8.10 7.26 11.40
N VAL A 140 7.18 6.90 10.49
CA VAL A 140 7.30 5.79 9.55
C VAL A 140 7.50 6.30 8.13
N LEU A 141 6.50 6.94 7.51
CA LEU A 141 6.54 7.40 6.11
C LEU A 141 7.19 6.37 5.18
N LEU A 142 6.66 5.16 5.18
CA LEU A 142 7.09 4.05 4.32
C LEU A 142 5.91 3.46 3.59
N PRO A 143 6.10 3.02 2.34
CA PRO A 143 5.03 2.33 1.63
C PRO A 143 4.73 0.98 2.27
N LEU A 144 3.47 0.53 2.11
CA LEU A 144 2.95 -0.66 2.78
C LEU A 144 2.16 -1.54 1.82
N MET A 145 2.43 -2.84 1.85
CA MET A 145 1.67 -3.87 1.14
C MET A 145 0.78 -4.63 2.11
N VAL A 146 -0.51 -4.75 1.76
CA VAL A 146 -1.42 -5.71 2.39
C VAL A 146 -1.49 -6.94 1.49
N CYS A 147 -0.93 -8.03 1.97
CA CYS A 147 -0.83 -9.30 1.26
C CYS A 147 -2.02 -10.19 1.61
N GLN A 148 -2.63 -10.81 0.61
CA GLN A 148 -3.70 -11.79 0.80
C GLN A 148 -3.54 -12.94 -0.19
N ASP A 149 -3.90 -14.14 0.25
CA ASP A 149 -3.74 -15.35 -0.55
C ASP A 149 -4.63 -15.35 -1.78
N GLY A 150 -4.03 -15.45 -2.95
CA GLY A 150 -4.74 -15.54 -4.22
C GLY A 150 -5.62 -16.78 -4.28
N PHE A 151 -6.90 -16.61 -4.65
CA PHE A 151 -7.97 -17.60 -4.68
C PHE A 151 -8.35 -18.22 -3.33
N ILE A 152 -7.44 -18.39 -2.39
CA ILE A 152 -7.75 -18.95 -1.06
C ILE A 152 -8.53 -17.91 -0.25
N THR A 153 -7.95 -16.72 -0.02
CA THR A 153 -8.62 -15.62 0.67
C THR A 153 -9.39 -14.74 -0.32
N SER A 154 -8.76 -14.34 -1.43
CA SER A 154 -9.30 -13.33 -2.34
C SER A 154 -10.60 -13.73 -3.07
N HIS A 155 -10.94 -15.02 -3.14
CA HIS A 155 -12.14 -15.55 -3.80
C HIS A 155 -12.97 -16.46 -2.87
N SER A 156 -12.65 -16.51 -1.58
CA SER A 156 -13.50 -17.15 -0.59
C SER A 156 -14.70 -16.26 -0.24
N ILE A 157 -15.75 -16.90 0.27
CA ILE A 157 -16.94 -16.20 0.79
C ILE A 157 -16.93 -16.37 2.30
N GLU A 158 -16.78 -15.27 3.01
CA GLU A 158 -16.74 -15.23 4.46
C GLU A 158 -17.67 -14.13 4.98
N ASN A 159 -18.15 -14.29 6.20
CA ASN A 159 -18.82 -13.20 6.89
C ASN A 159 -17.77 -12.23 7.40
N ILE A 160 -17.92 -10.95 7.06
CA ILE A 160 -17.05 -9.88 7.59
C ILE A 160 -17.91 -8.87 8.35
N GLU A 161 -17.33 -8.30 9.40
CA GLU A 161 -17.91 -7.20 10.15
C GLU A 161 -17.39 -5.88 9.56
N LEU A 162 -18.31 -5.09 8.99
CA LEU A 162 -17.98 -3.80 8.40
C LEU A 162 -17.99 -2.71 9.47
N ILE A 163 -16.97 -1.87 9.47
CA ILE A 163 -16.91 -0.69 10.31
C ILE A 163 -17.68 0.44 9.62
N GLU A 164 -18.43 1.24 10.39
CA GLU A 164 -19.14 2.41 9.88
C GLU A 164 -18.16 3.40 9.21
N ASP A 165 -18.55 3.96 8.05
CA ASP A 165 -17.70 4.84 7.24
C ASP A 165 -17.15 6.04 8.02
N GLU A 166 -17.96 6.61 8.91
CA GLU A 166 -17.57 7.75 9.76
C GLU A 166 -16.44 7.38 10.71
N LYS A 167 -16.48 6.18 11.29
CA LYS A 167 -15.41 5.66 12.16
C LYS A 167 -14.13 5.38 11.38
N VAL A 168 -14.27 4.84 10.17
CA VAL A 168 -13.11 4.64 9.28
C VAL A 168 -12.48 5.98 8.91
N LYS A 169 -13.28 6.99 8.54
CA LYS A 169 -12.80 8.34 8.24
C LYS A 169 -12.10 9.00 9.42
N GLU A 170 -12.66 8.84 10.63
CA GLU A 170 -12.04 9.34 11.87
C GLU A 170 -10.71 8.62 12.15
N PHE A 171 -10.68 7.31 12.00
CA PHE A 171 -9.49 6.49 12.26
C PHE A 171 -8.36 6.81 11.27
N VAL A 172 -8.63 6.79 9.98
CA VAL A 172 -7.63 7.07 8.93
C VAL A 172 -7.22 8.54 8.97
N GLY A 173 -8.18 9.44 9.17
CA GLY A 173 -7.96 10.88 9.22
C GLY A 173 -7.64 11.48 7.85
N LYS A 174 -7.46 12.81 7.85
CA LYS A 174 -7.06 13.53 6.65
C LYS A 174 -5.58 13.37 6.39
N TYR A 175 -5.23 13.07 5.14
CA TYR A 175 -3.84 13.08 4.71
C TYR A 175 -3.27 14.50 4.75
N LYS A 176 -2.15 14.67 5.40
CA LYS A 176 -1.45 15.96 5.53
C LYS A 176 0.05 15.71 5.45
N PRO A 177 0.58 15.58 4.22
CA PRO A 177 2.01 15.39 4.04
C PRO A 177 2.77 16.60 4.60
N GLU A 178 3.84 16.34 5.35
CA GLU A 178 4.72 17.40 5.85
C GLU A 178 5.56 17.98 4.71
N HIS A 179 5.96 17.12 3.76
CA HIS A 179 6.83 17.46 2.65
C HIS A 179 6.22 16.97 1.34
N TYR A 180 6.07 17.87 0.36
CA TYR A 180 5.54 17.53 -0.96
C TYR A 180 5.95 18.57 -2.02
N LEU A 181 6.07 18.16 -3.27
CA LEU A 181 6.58 18.97 -4.39
C LEU A 181 5.78 20.25 -4.63
N LEU A 182 4.45 20.21 -4.46
CA LEU A 182 3.58 21.34 -4.75
C LEU A 182 3.48 22.35 -3.60
N ASN A 183 4.31 22.22 -2.55
CA ASN A 183 4.38 23.17 -1.45
C ASN A 183 5.25 24.39 -1.85
N ALA A 184 4.61 25.43 -2.38
CA ALA A 184 5.29 26.65 -2.80
C ALA A 184 5.94 27.43 -1.63
N LYS A 185 5.55 27.17 -0.38
CA LYS A 185 6.11 27.85 0.81
C LYS A 185 7.43 27.21 1.26
N GLU A 186 7.58 25.93 1.04
CA GLU A 186 8.75 25.15 1.38
C GLU A 186 9.14 24.27 0.19
N PRO A 187 9.74 24.87 -0.86
CA PRO A 187 10.08 24.12 -2.07
C PRO A 187 11.11 23.04 -1.77
N MET A 188 10.88 21.86 -2.32
CA MET A 188 11.77 20.71 -2.16
C MET A 188 11.94 19.95 -3.47
N ALA A 189 12.96 19.10 -3.52
CA ALA A 189 13.14 18.12 -4.57
C ALA A 189 12.89 16.72 -4.02
N ILE A 190 12.19 15.91 -4.78
CA ILE A 190 12.02 14.47 -4.51
C ILE A 190 12.56 13.73 -5.72
N GLY A 191 13.46 12.79 -5.51
CA GLY A 191 14.05 12.02 -6.60
C GLY A 191 14.90 10.86 -6.09
N PRO A 192 15.16 9.86 -6.95
CA PRO A 192 15.83 8.61 -6.54
C PRO A 192 17.38 8.72 -6.54
N LEU A 193 17.94 9.86 -6.93
CA LEU A 193 19.39 10.00 -7.04
C LEU A 193 19.99 10.60 -5.76
N ASP A 194 20.74 9.77 -5.05
CA ASP A 194 21.63 10.20 -3.96
C ASP A 194 23.09 10.09 -4.37
N LEU A 195 23.83 11.16 -4.14
CA LEU A 195 25.28 11.11 -4.25
C LEU A 195 25.88 10.52 -2.97
N GLN A 196 27.13 10.11 -3.04
CA GLN A 196 27.86 9.44 -1.96
C GLN A 196 27.76 10.16 -0.60
N ALA A 197 27.59 11.48 -0.60
CA ALA A 197 27.50 12.29 0.62
C ALA A 197 26.22 12.08 1.44
N TYR A 198 25.13 11.56 0.84
CA TYR A 198 23.80 11.48 1.50
C TYR A 198 23.19 10.09 1.50
N LEU A 199 23.71 9.14 0.72
CA LEU A 199 23.14 7.81 0.58
C LEU A 199 22.99 7.08 1.94
N PHE A 200 24.02 7.15 2.79
CA PHE A 200 23.99 6.47 4.08
C PHE A 200 22.96 7.07 5.04
N GLU A 201 22.87 8.39 5.07
CA GLU A 201 21.91 9.10 5.92
C GLU A 201 20.47 8.78 5.53
N HIS A 202 20.15 8.76 4.24
CA HIS A 202 18.82 8.41 3.76
C HIS A 202 18.48 6.94 4.02
N LYS A 203 19.42 6.02 3.77
CA LYS A 203 19.25 4.59 4.11
C LYS A 203 19.13 4.35 5.60
N TYR A 204 19.86 5.08 6.41
CA TYR A 204 19.74 5.02 7.87
C TYR A 204 18.36 5.49 8.34
N GLN A 205 17.86 6.61 7.82
CA GLN A 205 16.51 7.09 8.13
C GLN A 205 15.43 6.07 7.73
N GLN A 206 15.55 5.42 6.58
CA GLN A 206 14.66 4.37 6.14
C GLN A 206 14.68 3.15 7.11
N ALA A 207 15.86 2.75 7.54
CA ALA A 207 16.03 1.64 8.49
C ALA A 207 15.43 1.97 9.87
N GLU A 208 15.63 3.17 10.37
CA GLU A 208 15.05 3.62 11.65
C GLU A 208 13.52 3.73 11.57
N ALA A 209 12.98 4.18 10.45
CA ALA A 209 11.54 4.19 10.21
C ALA A 209 10.95 2.77 10.21
N MET A 210 11.61 1.81 9.58
CA MET A 210 11.19 0.41 9.58
C MET A 210 11.18 -0.19 11.01
N LYS A 211 12.14 0.14 11.85
CA LYS A 211 12.15 -0.28 13.27
C LYS A 211 10.96 0.29 14.04
N LYS A 212 10.62 1.57 13.82
CA LYS A 212 9.48 2.22 14.47
C LYS A 212 8.13 1.70 13.97
N ALA A 213 8.07 1.18 12.74
CA ALA A 213 6.84 0.68 12.15
C ALA A 213 6.15 -0.37 13.03
N LYS A 214 6.91 -1.25 13.68
CA LYS A 214 6.37 -2.26 14.61
C LYS A 214 5.50 -1.64 15.71
N ASP A 215 5.99 -0.60 16.38
CA ASP A 215 5.26 0.02 17.48
C ASP A 215 4.02 0.78 16.98
N VAL A 216 4.10 1.35 15.77
CA VAL A 216 2.96 2.02 15.12
C VAL A 216 1.89 1.00 14.73
N ILE A 217 2.28 -0.16 14.20
CA ILE A 217 1.35 -1.26 13.87
C ILE A 217 0.63 -1.74 15.13
N LEU A 218 1.34 -2.03 16.21
CA LEU A 218 0.75 -2.47 17.47
C LEU A 218 -0.26 -1.47 18.03
N LYS A 219 0.02 -0.17 17.91
CA LYS A 219 -0.92 0.89 18.30
C LYS A 219 -2.14 0.94 17.38
N ALA A 220 -1.94 0.78 16.06
CA ALA A 220 -3.05 0.77 15.10
C ALA A 220 -4.00 -0.40 15.37
N VAL A 221 -3.48 -1.60 15.57
CA VAL A 221 -4.25 -2.80 15.92
C VAL A 221 -5.09 -2.60 17.18
N SER A 222 -4.51 -2.01 18.23
CA SER A 222 -5.24 -1.77 19.49
C SER A 222 -6.37 -0.73 19.35
N TYR A 223 -6.31 0.12 18.34
CA TYR A 223 -7.27 1.20 18.13
C TYR A 223 -8.47 0.78 17.25
N THR A 224 -8.28 -0.17 16.35
CA THR A 224 -9.32 -0.60 15.41
C THR A 224 -10.38 -1.50 16.02
N HIS A 225 -10.30 -1.85 17.30
CA HIS A 225 -11.18 -2.86 17.91
C HIS A 225 -11.24 -4.18 17.14
N LEU A 226 -10.17 -4.46 16.42
CA LEU A 226 -9.97 -5.77 15.86
C LEU A 226 -9.86 -6.71 17.05
N THR A 227 -10.99 -7.24 17.47
CA THR A 227 -11.05 -8.36 18.38
C THR A 227 -10.61 -9.60 17.65
N LEU A 228 -9.40 -9.58 17.13
CA LEU A 228 -8.71 -10.82 16.91
C LEU A 228 -8.62 -11.49 18.27
N PRO A 229 -9.07 -12.73 18.42
CA PRO A 229 -8.80 -13.47 19.64
C PRO A 229 -7.28 -13.44 19.82
N THR A 230 -6.83 -12.73 20.83
CA THR A 230 -5.42 -12.46 21.18
C THR A 230 -4.62 -13.74 21.50
N ASN A 231 -5.11 -14.91 21.14
CA ASN A 231 -4.53 -16.22 21.45
C ASN A 231 -3.69 -16.83 20.32
N SER A 232 -3.48 -16.13 19.20
CA SER A 232 -2.69 -16.63 18.07
C SER A 232 -1.44 -15.82 17.72
N LEU A 233 -1.02 -14.88 18.58
CA LEU A 233 0.28 -14.24 18.46
C LEU A 233 1.29 -14.94 19.38
N VAL A 234 1.85 -16.03 18.89
CA VAL A 234 3.09 -16.62 19.42
C VAL A 234 4.14 -16.54 18.34
#